data_961632ee222cbfa57ba7752f59237555
#
_entry.id   961632ee222cbfa57ba7752f59237555
#
_cell.length_a   1.000
_cell.length_b   1.000
_cell.length_c   1.000
_cell.angle_alpha   90.00
_cell.angle_beta   90.00
_cell.angle_gamma   90.00
#
_symmetry.space_group_name_H-M   'P 1'
#
loop_
_entity.id
_entity.type
_entity.pdbx_description
1 polymer ?
#
loop_
_entity_poly.entity_id
_entity_poly.type
_entity_poly.pdbx_seq_one_letter_code
_entity_poly.pdbx_strand_id
1 'polypeptide(L)'
;MTKILTGPTAASPATARAGRKLGYGRVSTEHQSEAQQRAQLEAAGCSEILTETISSGRKDRPALAQVLDQLQAGDTLVICKLDRLARSLQELLVIAADLEARGINLQVLDQAIDTTTPTGRLLFQLLGAVGEFERQLAIERTRASVEHRRSTGGNLGGRPKSYSPEQQRLGHRLKDEGESVSGVARALGISRAAAGRLLQEPLAAAS
;
A
#
# COMPACT_ATOMS: atom_id res chain seq x y z
N MET A 1 -0.09 57.13 -32.81
CA MET A 1 0.99 56.27 -32.30
C MET A 1 0.36 55.11 -31.58
N THR A 2 0.16 54.00 -32.27
CA THR A 2 -0.52 52.80 -31.77
C THR A 2 0.52 51.79 -31.28
N LYS A 3 0.49 51.49 -29.98
CA LYS A 3 1.43 50.60 -29.32
C LYS A 3 0.91 49.13 -29.46
N ILE A 4 1.60 48.34 -30.27
CA ILE A 4 1.30 46.90 -30.48
C ILE A 4 1.78 46.16 -29.24
N LEU A 5 0.84 45.56 -28.51
CA LEU A 5 1.10 44.62 -27.40
C LEU A 5 1.51 43.25 -28.00
N THR A 6 2.78 42.92 -27.87
CA THR A 6 3.29 41.57 -28.13
C THR A 6 2.76 40.63 -27.03
N GLY A 7 1.88 39.72 -27.42
CA GLY A 7 1.40 38.63 -26.55
C GLY A 7 2.51 37.61 -26.19
N PRO A 8 2.35 36.83 -25.12
CA PRO A 8 3.36 35.87 -24.68
C PRO A 8 3.56 34.77 -25.73
N THR A 9 4.81 34.56 -26.05
CA THR A 9 5.30 33.46 -26.90
C THR A 9 4.80 32.13 -26.39
N ALA A 10 4.00 31.43 -27.19
CA ALA A 10 3.59 30.07 -26.91
C ALA A 10 4.85 29.18 -26.74
N ALA A 11 4.96 28.54 -25.60
CA ALA A 11 5.98 27.54 -25.37
C ALA A 11 5.86 26.45 -26.44
N SER A 12 6.96 26.22 -27.14
CA SER A 12 7.09 25.17 -28.15
C SER A 12 6.70 23.81 -27.52
N PRO A 13 5.86 22.98 -28.18
CA PRO A 13 5.58 21.66 -27.66
C PRO A 13 6.92 20.89 -27.61
N ALA A 14 7.33 20.52 -26.40
CA ALA A 14 8.46 19.62 -26.19
C ALA A 14 8.27 18.42 -27.14
N THR A 15 9.26 18.14 -27.94
CA THR A 15 9.30 17.03 -28.92
C THR A 15 8.94 15.76 -28.12
N ALA A 16 7.74 15.22 -28.34
CA ALA A 16 7.24 14.05 -27.64
C ALA A 16 8.22 12.88 -27.94
N ARG A 17 9.01 12.50 -26.95
CA ARG A 17 9.87 11.34 -27.04
C ARG A 17 8.96 10.14 -27.30
N ALA A 18 9.26 9.33 -28.33
CA ALA A 18 8.57 8.07 -28.53
C ALA A 18 8.73 7.22 -27.27
N GLY A 19 7.60 6.89 -26.60
CA GLY A 19 7.61 6.15 -25.37
C GLY A 19 8.26 4.77 -25.54
N ARG A 20 9.15 4.40 -24.62
CA ARG A 20 9.78 3.08 -24.58
C ARG A 20 8.78 2.05 -24.03
N LYS A 21 8.96 0.79 -24.43
CA LYS A 21 8.26 -0.33 -23.80
C LYS A 21 9.26 -1.07 -22.89
N LEU A 22 8.97 -1.11 -21.58
CA LEU A 22 9.73 -1.90 -20.61
C LEU A 22 8.89 -3.08 -20.16
N GLY A 23 9.45 -4.29 -20.26
CA GLY A 23 8.81 -5.53 -19.90
C GLY A 23 9.10 -5.92 -18.44
N TYR A 24 8.06 -6.37 -17.73
CA TYR A 24 8.24 -6.99 -16.43
C TYR A 24 7.64 -8.39 -16.41
N GLY A 25 8.43 -9.37 -15.92
CA GLY A 25 8.02 -10.75 -15.74
C GLY A 25 8.25 -11.22 -14.31
N ARG A 26 7.30 -12.00 -13.78
CA ARG A 26 7.43 -12.68 -12.50
C ARG A 26 7.22 -14.17 -12.68
N VAL A 27 8.21 -14.97 -12.28
CA VAL A 27 8.17 -16.42 -12.39
C VAL A 27 8.22 -17.09 -11.02
N SER A 28 7.56 -18.24 -10.89
CA SER A 28 7.85 -19.21 -9.86
C SER A 28 9.04 -20.05 -10.33
N THR A 29 9.61 -20.90 -9.52
CA THR A 29 10.84 -21.68 -9.75
C THR A 29 10.95 -22.51 -11.04
N GLU A 30 10.01 -22.41 -11.98
CA GLU A 30 10.01 -23.14 -13.25
C GLU A 30 10.66 -22.30 -14.37
N HIS A 31 11.87 -22.68 -14.78
CA HIS A 31 12.64 -22.04 -15.87
C HIS A 31 11.86 -21.96 -17.20
N GLN A 32 10.98 -22.94 -17.49
CA GLN A 32 10.22 -22.97 -18.74
C GLN A 32 9.21 -21.80 -18.85
N SER A 33 8.62 -21.38 -17.72
CA SER A 33 7.69 -20.25 -17.70
C SER A 33 8.37 -18.88 -17.85
N GLU A 34 9.65 -18.78 -17.48
CA GLU A 34 10.45 -17.54 -17.66
C GLU A 34 10.77 -17.30 -19.13
N ALA A 35 11.28 -18.30 -19.81
CA ALA A 35 11.61 -18.20 -21.23
C ALA A 35 10.39 -17.84 -22.09
N GLN A 36 9.22 -18.41 -21.77
CA GLN A 36 7.97 -18.12 -22.46
C GLN A 36 7.51 -16.68 -22.22
N GLN A 37 7.52 -16.18 -20.97
CA GLN A 37 7.16 -14.79 -20.66
C GLN A 37 8.12 -13.82 -21.35
N ARG A 38 9.42 -14.10 -21.32
CA ARG A 38 10.42 -13.27 -21.96
C ARG A 38 10.19 -13.18 -23.47
N ALA A 39 9.94 -14.30 -24.15
CA ALA A 39 9.62 -14.31 -25.57
C ALA A 39 8.37 -13.50 -25.92
N GLN A 40 7.33 -13.56 -25.09
CA GLN A 40 6.11 -12.75 -25.28
C GLN A 40 6.41 -11.25 -25.14
N LEU A 41 7.20 -10.85 -24.14
CA LEU A 41 7.58 -9.46 -23.93
C LEU A 41 8.49 -8.94 -25.05
N GLU A 42 9.42 -9.77 -25.55
CA GLU A 42 10.25 -9.46 -26.72
C GLU A 42 9.40 -9.26 -27.98
N ALA A 43 8.45 -10.15 -28.22
CA ALA A 43 7.49 -10.04 -29.34
C ALA A 43 6.59 -8.79 -29.24
N ALA A 44 6.29 -8.32 -28.03
CA ALA A 44 5.55 -7.06 -27.80
C ALA A 44 6.40 -5.81 -28.04
N GLY A 45 7.71 -5.96 -28.33
CA GLY A 45 8.63 -4.86 -28.65
C GLY A 45 9.20 -4.16 -27.41
N CYS A 46 9.37 -4.87 -26.30
CA CYS A 46 10.05 -4.32 -25.12
C CYS A 46 11.53 -4.09 -25.40
N SER A 47 12.01 -2.88 -25.11
CA SER A 47 13.44 -2.51 -25.26
C SER A 47 14.31 -3.06 -24.12
N GLU A 48 13.72 -3.29 -22.97
CA GLU A 48 14.34 -3.88 -21.79
C GLU A 48 13.32 -4.76 -21.08
N ILE A 49 13.76 -5.89 -20.53
CA ILE A 49 12.90 -6.83 -19.82
C ILE A 49 13.56 -7.21 -18.50
N LEU A 50 12.89 -6.89 -17.39
CA LEU A 50 13.31 -7.30 -16.06
C LEU A 50 12.42 -8.45 -15.58
N THR A 51 13.05 -9.54 -15.16
CA THR A 51 12.38 -10.71 -14.59
C THR A 51 12.82 -10.93 -13.16
N GLU A 52 11.91 -11.46 -12.33
CA GLU A 52 12.26 -11.88 -10.99
C GLU A 52 11.62 -13.22 -10.63
N THR A 53 12.41 -14.03 -9.93
CA THR A 53 11.95 -15.31 -9.40
C THR A 53 11.55 -15.12 -7.94
N ILE A 54 10.27 -15.32 -7.63
CA ILE A 54 9.75 -15.15 -6.27
C ILE A 54 9.24 -16.47 -5.74
N SER A 55 9.87 -16.96 -4.66
CA SER A 55 9.31 -18.02 -3.81
C SER A 55 8.15 -17.48 -2.97
N SER A 56 7.18 -18.32 -2.66
CA SER A 56 5.88 -17.98 -2.04
C SER A 56 5.92 -17.20 -0.70
N GLY A 57 7.10 -16.95 -0.12
CA GLY A 57 7.27 -16.20 1.13
C GLY A 57 7.94 -14.83 1.01
N ARG A 58 8.53 -14.51 -0.13
CA ARG A 58 9.30 -13.28 -0.29
C ARG A 58 8.38 -12.10 -0.69
N LYS A 59 8.39 -11.04 0.12
CA LYS A 59 7.61 -9.82 -0.15
C LYS A 59 8.32 -8.84 -1.07
N ASP A 60 9.65 -8.86 -1.07
CA ASP A 60 10.46 -7.90 -1.82
C ASP A 60 10.44 -8.21 -3.32
N ARG A 61 10.27 -7.15 -4.13
CA ARG A 61 10.17 -7.21 -5.59
C ARG A 61 11.14 -6.22 -6.23
N PRO A 62 12.44 -6.50 -6.17
CA PRO A 62 13.47 -5.56 -6.62
C PRO A 62 13.39 -5.27 -8.12
N ALA A 63 13.05 -6.28 -8.95
CA ALA A 63 12.92 -6.06 -10.39
C ALA A 63 11.70 -5.20 -10.74
N LEU A 64 10.57 -5.35 -10.01
CA LEU A 64 9.43 -4.45 -10.18
C LEU A 64 9.79 -3.03 -9.78
N ALA A 65 10.41 -2.83 -8.63
CA ALA A 65 10.84 -1.52 -8.19
C ALA A 65 11.78 -0.87 -9.23
N GLN A 66 12.76 -1.61 -9.72
CA GLN A 66 13.70 -1.13 -10.72
C GLN A 66 13.01 -0.75 -12.03
N VAL A 67 12.06 -1.55 -12.55
CA VAL A 67 11.34 -1.20 -13.78
C VAL A 67 10.48 0.05 -13.58
N LEU A 68 9.80 0.16 -12.44
CA LEU A 68 8.98 1.34 -12.12
C LEU A 68 9.83 2.61 -12.01
N ASP A 69 11.04 2.53 -11.43
CA ASP A 69 11.96 3.67 -11.31
C ASP A 69 12.50 4.14 -12.66
N GLN A 70 12.70 3.20 -13.61
CA GLN A 70 13.20 3.52 -14.96
C GLN A 70 12.14 4.14 -15.88
N LEU A 71 10.85 3.89 -15.63
CA LEU A 71 9.75 4.37 -16.45
C LEU A 71 9.54 5.89 -16.29
N GLN A 72 9.31 6.55 -17.41
CA GLN A 72 9.04 7.98 -17.52
C GLN A 72 7.68 8.23 -18.20
N ALA A 73 7.16 9.45 -18.09
CA ALA A 73 5.93 9.84 -18.76
C ALA A 73 5.99 9.54 -20.27
N GLY A 74 4.95 8.89 -20.79
CA GLY A 74 4.86 8.42 -22.16
C GLY A 74 5.41 7.01 -22.40
N ASP A 75 6.21 6.44 -21.47
CA ASP A 75 6.67 5.05 -21.55
C ASP A 75 5.49 4.09 -21.30
N THR A 76 5.68 2.81 -21.63
CA THR A 76 4.68 1.74 -21.43
C THR A 76 5.28 0.60 -20.63
N LEU A 77 4.69 0.27 -19.49
CA LEU A 77 4.96 -0.98 -18.78
C LEU A 77 4.22 -2.12 -19.48
N VAL A 78 4.94 -3.15 -19.90
CA VAL A 78 4.36 -4.33 -20.55
C VAL A 78 4.49 -5.54 -19.65
N ILE A 79 3.39 -6.24 -19.44
CA ILE A 79 3.33 -7.49 -18.65
C ILE A 79 2.55 -8.56 -19.38
N CYS A 80 2.82 -9.81 -19.11
CA CYS A 80 2.06 -10.90 -19.72
C CYS A 80 0.65 -11.03 -19.10
N LYS A 81 0.55 -10.99 -17.75
CA LYS A 81 -0.71 -11.17 -17.00
C LYS A 81 -0.76 -10.25 -15.79
N LEU A 82 -1.97 -9.81 -15.39
CA LEU A 82 -2.16 -8.97 -14.22
C LEU A 82 -1.66 -9.61 -12.91
N ASP A 83 -1.80 -10.94 -12.77
CA ASP A 83 -1.32 -11.66 -11.59
C ASP A 83 0.22 -11.69 -11.47
N ARG A 84 0.94 -11.37 -12.53
CA ARG A 84 2.39 -11.16 -12.50
C ARG A 84 2.74 -9.80 -11.91
N LEU A 85 1.93 -8.78 -12.18
CA LEU A 85 2.14 -7.42 -11.68
C LEU A 85 1.75 -7.28 -10.20
N ALA A 86 0.62 -7.83 -9.81
CA ALA A 86 0.07 -7.68 -8.47
C ALA A 86 -0.41 -9.02 -7.90
N ARG A 87 -0.38 -9.16 -6.57
CA ARG A 87 -0.84 -10.35 -5.83
C ARG A 87 -2.28 -10.19 -5.33
N SER A 88 -2.80 -8.97 -5.36
CA SER A 88 -4.16 -8.64 -4.98
C SER A 88 -4.68 -7.51 -5.85
N LEU A 89 -6.00 -7.37 -5.93
CA LEU A 89 -6.62 -6.24 -6.61
C LEU A 89 -6.16 -4.91 -6.01
N GLN A 90 -6.03 -4.86 -4.70
CA GLN A 90 -5.61 -3.65 -3.98
C GLN A 90 -4.18 -3.20 -4.36
N GLU A 91 -3.24 -4.14 -4.48
CA GLU A 91 -1.88 -3.85 -4.96
C GLU A 91 -1.89 -3.39 -6.42
N LEU A 92 -2.70 -4.04 -7.28
CA LEU A 92 -2.87 -3.65 -8.68
C LEU A 92 -3.32 -2.20 -8.81
N LEU A 93 -4.29 -1.79 -8.00
CA LEU A 93 -4.83 -0.44 -8.03
C LEU A 93 -3.85 0.62 -7.57
N VAL A 94 -3.02 0.31 -6.56
CA VAL A 94 -1.95 1.21 -6.10
C VAL A 94 -0.94 1.42 -7.22
N ILE A 95 -0.50 0.34 -7.87
CA ILE A 95 0.43 0.43 -9.01
C ILE A 95 -0.21 1.19 -10.18
N ALA A 96 -1.47 0.90 -10.46
CA ALA A 96 -2.24 1.55 -11.51
C ALA A 96 -2.34 3.06 -11.33
N ALA A 97 -2.69 3.50 -10.13
CA ALA A 97 -2.79 4.91 -9.79
C ALA A 97 -1.43 5.62 -9.88
N ASP A 98 -0.33 4.96 -9.48
CA ASP A 98 1.02 5.50 -9.64
C ASP A 98 1.39 5.67 -11.11
N LEU A 99 1.14 4.66 -11.95
CA LEU A 99 1.40 4.73 -13.39
C LEU A 99 0.60 5.86 -14.04
N GLU A 100 -0.68 5.99 -13.73
CA GLU A 100 -1.56 7.04 -14.26
C GLU A 100 -1.08 8.43 -13.82
N ALA A 101 -0.77 8.63 -12.54
CA ALA A 101 -0.28 9.90 -12.01
C ALA A 101 1.05 10.33 -12.65
N ARG A 102 1.88 9.38 -13.05
CA ARG A 102 3.17 9.60 -13.72
C ARG A 102 3.05 9.66 -15.24
N GLY A 103 1.85 9.49 -15.80
CA GLY A 103 1.64 9.49 -17.27
C GLY A 103 2.29 8.28 -17.97
N ILE A 104 2.39 7.15 -17.30
CA ILE A 104 2.95 5.89 -17.80
C ILE A 104 1.81 4.98 -18.25
N ASN A 105 1.93 4.37 -19.44
CA ASN A 105 0.94 3.45 -19.94
C ASN A 105 1.16 2.02 -19.42
N LEU A 106 0.10 1.24 -19.40
CA LEU A 106 0.14 -0.19 -19.07
C LEU A 106 -0.38 -1.02 -20.24
N GLN A 107 0.36 -2.04 -20.64
CA GLN A 107 -0.07 -3.05 -21.61
C GLN A 107 -0.02 -4.44 -20.98
N VAL A 108 -1.14 -5.18 -21.02
CA VAL A 108 -1.27 -6.55 -20.51
C VAL A 108 -1.60 -7.46 -21.69
N LEU A 109 -0.69 -8.37 -22.01
CA LEU A 109 -0.76 -9.14 -23.27
C LEU A 109 -1.93 -10.14 -23.28
N ASP A 110 -2.08 -10.94 -22.23
CA ASP A 110 -3.10 -12.01 -22.17
C ASP A 110 -4.54 -11.48 -22.07
N GLN A 111 -4.74 -10.36 -21.37
CA GLN A 111 -6.06 -9.75 -21.20
C GLN A 111 -6.37 -8.69 -22.26
N ALA A 112 -5.48 -8.46 -23.21
CA ALA A 112 -5.61 -7.43 -24.25
C ALA A 112 -5.92 -6.03 -23.67
N ILE A 113 -5.41 -5.71 -22.49
CA ILE A 113 -5.56 -4.39 -21.86
C ILE A 113 -4.42 -3.51 -22.36
N ASP A 114 -4.75 -2.37 -22.94
CA ASP A 114 -3.77 -1.39 -23.42
C ASP A 114 -4.29 0.02 -23.10
N THR A 115 -3.71 0.67 -22.11
CA THR A 115 -4.13 2.02 -21.69
C THR A 115 -3.70 3.13 -22.66
N THR A 116 -2.95 2.80 -23.71
CA THR A 116 -2.72 3.73 -24.82
C THR A 116 -3.99 3.92 -25.65
N THR A 117 -4.91 2.92 -25.64
CA THR A 117 -6.20 2.99 -26.33
C THR A 117 -7.29 3.56 -25.42
N PRO A 118 -8.29 4.27 -25.97
CA PRO A 118 -9.41 4.79 -25.17
C PRO A 118 -10.17 3.68 -24.42
N THR A 119 -10.41 2.55 -25.06
CA THR A 119 -11.11 1.40 -24.46
C THR A 119 -10.31 0.78 -23.32
N GLY A 120 -9.01 0.55 -23.51
CA GLY A 120 -8.15 0.00 -22.45
C GLY A 120 -8.02 0.95 -21.28
N ARG A 121 -7.97 2.26 -21.52
CA ARG A 121 -7.97 3.28 -20.48
C ARG A 121 -9.28 3.26 -19.68
N LEU A 122 -10.43 3.20 -20.35
CA LEU A 122 -11.72 3.09 -19.69
C LEU A 122 -11.81 1.83 -18.82
N LEU A 123 -11.39 0.68 -19.36
CA LEU A 123 -11.38 -0.58 -18.60
C LEU A 123 -10.49 -0.49 -17.35
N PHE A 124 -9.32 0.15 -17.49
CA PHE A 124 -8.39 0.34 -16.40
C PHE A 124 -8.95 1.26 -15.30
N GLN A 125 -9.62 2.36 -15.69
CA GLN A 125 -10.31 3.27 -14.77
C GLN A 125 -11.48 2.58 -14.05
N LEU A 126 -12.23 1.72 -14.73
CA LEU A 126 -13.28 0.91 -14.10
C LEU A 126 -12.72 -0.05 -13.04
N LEU A 127 -11.60 -0.73 -13.33
CA LEU A 127 -10.91 -1.56 -12.34
C LEU A 127 -10.48 -0.73 -11.12
N GLY A 128 -9.96 0.49 -11.37
CA GLY A 128 -9.59 1.44 -10.32
C GLY A 128 -10.79 1.81 -9.43
N ALA A 129 -11.91 2.16 -10.04
CA ALA A 129 -13.13 2.52 -9.33
C ALA A 129 -13.70 1.37 -8.48
N VAL A 130 -13.70 0.14 -9.02
CA VAL A 130 -14.14 -1.05 -8.28
C VAL A 130 -13.27 -1.30 -7.05
N GLY A 131 -11.96 -1.14 -7.17
CA GLY A 131 -11.09 -1.36 -6.02
C GLY A 131 -11.21 -0.28 -4.96
N GLU A 132 -11.38 0.98 -5.33
CA GLU A 132 -11.64 2.03 -4.35
C GLU A 132 -12.98 1.78 -3.64
N PHE A 133 -13.99 1.32 -4.35
CA PHE A 133 -15.27 0.91 -3.75
C PHE A 133 -15.10 -0.24 -2.75
N GLU A 134 -14.37 -1.30 -3.10
CA GLU A 134 -14.06 -2.39 -2.17
C GLU A 134 -13.28 -1.91 -0.93
N ARG A 135 -12.35 -0.98 -1.11
CA ARG A 135 -11.60 -0.36 -0.02
C ARG A 135 -12.51 0.40 0.94
N GLN A 136 -13.44 1.19 0.40
CA GLN A 136 -14.42 1.93 1.21
C GLN A 136 -15.33 0.99 1.99
N LEU A 137 -15.84 -0.07 1.36
CA LEU A 137 -16.64 -1.10 2.04
C LEU A 137 -15.86 -1.79 3.18
N ALA A 138 -14.58 -2.06 3.00
CA ALA A 138 -13.75 -2.65 4.04
C ALA A 138 -13.56 -1.71 5.24
N ILE A 139 -13.39 -0.41 4.97
CA ILE A 139 -13.31 0.64 6.01
C ILE A 139 -14.63 0.75 6.77
N GLU A 140 -15.76 0.76 6.08
CA GLU A 140 -17.10 0.81 6.70
C GLU A 140 -17.36 -0.39 7.59
N ARG A 141 -17.06 -1.61 7.11
CA ARG A 141 -17.18 -2.83 7.93
C ARG A 141 -16.30 -2.78 9.18
N THR A 142 -15.08 -2.26 9.06
CA THR A 142 -14.17 -2.11 10.19
C THR A 142 -14.72 -1.10 11.20
N ARG A 143 -15.23 0.05 10.74
CA ARG A 143 -15.85 1.07 11.60
C ARG A 143 -17.08 0.52 12.32
N ALA A 144 -17.96 -0.15 11.60
CA ALA A 144 -19.16 -0.79 12.19
C ALA A 144 -18.78 -1.85 13.25
N SER A 145 -17.76 -2.67 12.99
CA SER A 145 -17.25 -3.65 13.95
C SER A 145 -16.64 -3.01 15.19
N VAL A 146 -15.92 -1.89 15.05
CA VAL A 146 -15.37 -1.14 16.19
C VAL A 146 -16.49 -0.52 17.01
N GLU A 147 -17.46 0.09 16.36
CA GLU A 147 -18.61 0.71 17.02
C GLU A 147 -19.46 -0.30 17.80
N HIS A 148 -19.76 -1.44 17.18
CA HIS A 148 -20.43 -2.55 17.85
C HIS A 148 -19.66 -3.03 19.09
N ARG A 149 -18.33 -3.17 19.00
CA ARG A 149 -17.51 -3.54 20.16
C ARG A 149 -17.49 -2.47 21.25
N ARG A 150 -17.55 -1.20 20.88
CA ARG A 150 -17.65 -0.12 21.85
C ARG A 150 -18.98 -0.16 22.60
N SER A 151 -20.09 -0.35 21.88
CA SER A 151 -21.43 -0.38 22.49
C SER A 151 -21.66 -1.62 23.37
N THR A 152 -21.02 -2.75 23.06
CA THR A 152 -21.13 -4.01 23.81
C THR A 152 -20.04 -4.19 24.88
N GLY A 153 -19.17 -3.21 25.11
CA GLY A 153 -18.06 -3.31 26.08
C GLY A 153 -16.96 -4.30 25.66
N GLY A 154 -16.93 -4.69 24.37
CA GLY A 154 -15.96 -5.64 23.83
C GLY A 154 -14.56 -5.04 23.72
N ASN A 155 -13.55 -5.91 23.64
CA ASN A 155 -12.15 -5.50 23.44
C ASN A 155 -11.95 -4.87 22.06
N LEU A 156 -11.51 -3.62 22.03
CA LEU A 156 -11.21 -2.87 20.80
C LEU A 156 -9.86 -3.25 20.17
N GLY A 157 -9.12 -4.18 20.77
CA GLY A 157 -7.78 -4.54 20.38
C GLY A 157 -6.74 -3.69 21.12
N GLY A 158 -5.51 -3.82 20.71
CA GLY A 158 -4.34 -3.20 21.34
C GLY A 158 -3.54 -4.18 22.14
N ARG A 159 -2.35 -3.75 22.62
CA ARG A 159 -1.50 -4.57 23.47
C ARG A 159 -2.18 -4.79 24.81
N PRO A 160 -2.30 -6.04 25.30
CA PRO A 160 -2.85 -6.31 26.62
C PRO A 160 -2.14 -5.47 27.69
N LYS A 161 -2.90 -5.02 28.70
CA LYS A 161 -2.31 -4.33 29.84
C LYS A 161 -1.32 -5.27 30.53
N SER A 162 -0.17 -4.74 30.93
CA SER A 162 0.88 -5.50 31.63
C SER A 162 0.60 -5.62 33.13
N TYR A 163 -0.61 -5.35 33.58
CA TYR A 163 -1.05 -5.43 34.97
C TYR A 163 -2.53 -5.83 35.04
N SER A 164 -2.88 -6.54 36.12
CA SER A 164 -4.25 -6.97 36.41
C SER A 164 -5.06 -5.86 37.10
N PRO A 165 -6.41 -5.96 37.15
CA PRO A 165 -7.24 -5.04 37.94
C PRO A 165 -6.87 -5.03 39.43
N GLU A 166 -6.42 -6.17 39.99
CA GLU A 166 -5.96 -6.28 41.38
C GLU A 166 -4.65 -5.51 41.60
N GLN A 167 -3.69 -5.66 40.66
CA GLN A 167 -2.47 -4.89 40.69
C GLN A 167 -2.74 -3.39 40.54
N GLN A 168 -3.77 -2.99 39.75
CA GLN A 168 -4.19 -1.60 39.65
C GLN A 168 -4.66 -1.03 40.97
N ARG A 169 -5.55 -1.76 41.69
CA ARG A 169 -6.05 -1.34 43.01
C ARG A 169 -4.89 -1.25 44.02
N LEU A 170 -4.00 -2.22 44.04
CA LEU A 170 -2.84 -2.24 44.93
C LEU A 170 -1.89 -1.07 44.63
N GLY A 171 -1.65 -0.82 43.35
CA GLY A 171 -0.79 0.30 42.92
C GLY A 171 -1.31 1.68 43.33
N HIS A 172 -2.62 1.92 43.24
CA HIS A 172 -3.24 3.16 43.74
C HIS A 172 -3.10 3.28 45.25
N ARG A 173 -3.38 2.19 46.00
CA ARG A 173 -3.21 2.16 47.48
C ARG A 173 -1.78 2.49 47.91
N LEU A 174 -0.77 1.83 47.29
CA LEU A 174 0.62 2.14 47.57
C LEU A 174 0.98 3.60 47.26
N LYS A 175 0.38 4.16 46.21
CA LYS A 175 0.57 5.56 45.87
C LYS A 175 -0.01 6.49 46.92
N ASP A 176 -1.21 6.20 47.43
CA ASP A 176 -1.88 6.95 48.51
C ASP A 176 -1.10 6.87 49.83
N GLU A 177 -0.42 5.73 50.10
CA GLU A 177 0.50 5.53 51.22
C GLU A 177 1.85 6.29 51.04
N GLY A 178 2.05 7.02 49.96
CA GLY A 178 3.21 7.88 49.70
C GLY A 178 4.33 7.23 48.90
N GLU A 179 4.13 6.02 48.37
CA GLU A 179 5.13 5.34 47.55
C GLU A 179 5.40 6.09 46.24
N SER A 180 6.65 6.09 45.81
CA SER A 180 7.04 6.62 44.50
C SER A 180 6.58 5.71 43.36
N VAL A 181 6.46 6.25 42.13
CA VAL A 181 6.15 5.44 40.94
C VAL A 181 7.13 4.27 40.76
N SER A 182 8.39 4.47 41.14
CA SER A 182 9.41 3.42 41.10
C SER A 182 9.23 2.36 42.20
N GLY A 183 8.74 2.76 43.37
CA GLY A 183 8.35 1.87 44.45
C GLY A 183 7.17 0.99 44.07
N VAL A 184 6.12 1.60 43.56
CA VAL A 184 4.95 0.89 43.03
C VAL A 184 5.35 -0.10 41.91
N ALA A 185 6.20 0.30 40.96
CA ALA A 185 6.67 -0.58 39.88
C ALA A 185 7.39 -1.81 40.43
N ARG A 186 8.24 -1.64 41.44
CA ARG A 186 9.00 -2.73 42.09
C ARG A 186 8.06 -3.64 42.86
N ALA A 187 7.13 -3.09 43.63
CA ALA A 187 6.17 -3.83 44.41
C ALA A 187 5.24 -4.71 43.58
N LEU A 188 4.85 -4.22 42.39
CA LEU A 188 3.96 -4.91 41.44
C LEU A 188 4.69 -5.81 40.45
N GLY A 189 6.02 -5.79 40.38
CA GLY A 189 6.80 -6.55 39.39
C GLY A 189 6.61 -6.11 37.95
N ILE A 190 6.28 -4.82 37.72
CA ILE A 190 6.03 -4.25 36.40
C ILE A 190 7.04 -3.15 36.06
N SER A 191 7.12 -2.76 34.77
CA SER A 191 8.02 -1.67 34.39
C SER A 191 7.54 -0.33 34.96
N ARG A 192 8.49 0.62 35.20
CA ARG A 192 8.17 1.98 35.65
C ARG A 192 7.17 2.70 34.74
N ALA A 193 7.31 2.48 33.40
CA ALA A 193 6.39 3.04 32.41
C ALA A 193 4.97 2.44 32.54
N ALA A 194 4.87 1.15 32.88
CA ALA A 194 3.59 0.50 33.14
C ALA A 194 2.95 0.99 34.45
N ALA A 195 3.74 1.16 35.51
CA ALA A 195 3.27 1.73 36.78
C ALA A 195 2.78 3.20 36.59
N GLY A 196 3.49 3.99 35.79
CA GLY A 196 3.04 5.36 35.46
C GLY A 196 1.70 5.39 34.75
N ARG A 197 1.46 4.53 33.77
CA ARG A 197 0.16 4.41 33.09
C ARG A 197 -0.94 3.89 34.02
N LEU A 198 -0.63 2.87 34.83
CA LEU A 198 -1.54 2.31 35.83
C LEU A 198 -2.10 3.39 36.76
N LEU A 199 -1.24 4.28 37.26
CA LEU A 199 -1.62 5.36 38.18
C LEU A 199 -2.36 6.53 37.52
N GLN A 200 -2.28 6.67 36.19
CA GLN A 200 -3.04 7.66 35.44
C GLN A 200 -4.45 7.17 35.06
N GLU A 201 -4.68 5.86 35.06
CA GLU A 201 -6.00 5.32 34.77
C GLU A 201 -6.87 5.33 36.02
N PRO A 202 -8.13 5.82 35.92
CA PRO A 202 -9.07 5.74 37.03
C PRO A 202 -9.33 4.28 37.42
N LEU A 203 -9.50 4.03 38.71
CA LEU A 203 -9.94 2.70 39.19
C LEU A 203 -11.28 2.36 38.54
N ALA A 204 -11.35 1.21 37.88
CA ALA A 204 -12.63 0.70 37.41
C ALA A 204 -13.59 0.56 38.61
N ALA A 205 -14.80 1.16 38.49
CA ALA A 205 -15.82 1.01 39.49
C ALA A 205 -16.06 -0.49 39.75
N ALA A 206 -16.03 -0.88 41.04
CA ALA A 206 -16.31 -2.24 41.42
C ALA A 206 -17.75 -2.59 41.03
N SER A 207 -17.90 -3.49 40.06
CA SER A 207 -19.19 -4.11 39.72
C SER A 207 -19.53 -5.20 40.71
#